data_0c968f9b3e14883de26c5a3df9427e74
#
_entry.id   0c968f9b3e14883de26c5a3df9427e74
#
_cell.length_a   1.000
_cell.length_b   1.000
_cell.length_c   1.000
_cell.angle_alpha   90.00
_cell.angle_beta   90.00
_cell.angle_gamma   90.00
#
_symmetry.space_group_name_H-M   'P 1'
#
loop_
_entity.id
_entity.type
_entity.pdbx_description
1 polymer ?
#
loop_
_entity_poly.entity_id
_entity_poly.type
_entity_poly.pdbx_seq_one_letter_code
_entity_poly.pdbx_strand_id
1 'polypeptide(L)'
;RLLTTATARLHILLGHYLAIFALIFTQFIILILFGQLLLKVDYFRDVPATLLVAFASALCIAAMGLLIGTLAHSDEQAVIFSLIPMFVFSGLGGAWVPLEVTGATFQAIGHISPVAWAMDGFKNIITRGFGIDSVLLPAAALIIYGGIFFTLAAWRLHRAED
;
A
#
# COMPACT_ATOMS: atom_id res chain seq x y z
N ARG A 1 20.19 -4.69 31.20
CA ARG A 1 19.51 -3.76 32.12
C ARG A 1 18.92 -2.52 31.43
N LEU A 2 18.35 -2.64 30.23
CA LEU A 2 17.62 -1.54 29.57
C LEU A 2 16.17 -1.91 29.23
N LEU A 3 15.63 -2.95 29.89
CA LEU A 3 14.27 -3.46 29.65
C LEU A 3 13.24 -2.94 30.67
N THR A 4 13.48 -1.80 31.30
CA THR A 4 12.58 -1.25 32.32
C THR A 4 11.91 0.06 31.94
N THR A 5 11.91 0.45 30.69
CA THR A 5 10.97 1.48 30.22
C THR A 5 9.73 0.76 29.72
N ALA A 6 8.60 0.95 30.40
CA ALA A 6 7.27 0.47 30.03
C ALA A 6 6.76 1.17 28.77
N THR A 7 7.55 1.14 27.71
CA THR A 7 7.10 1.57 26.39
C THR A 7 6.19 0.46 25.89
N ALA A 8 4.90 0.71 25.85
CA ALA A 8 3.95 -0.28 25.36
C ALA A 8 4.43 -0.76 23.97
N ARG A 9 4.47 -2.07 23.76
CA ARG A 9 4.91 -2.72 22.50
C ARG A 9 4.27 -2.11 21.27
N LEU A 10 3.03 -1.63 21.42
CA LEU A 10 2.31 -0.90 20.39
C LEU A 10 3.03 0.37 19.93
N HIS A 11 3.72 1.09 20.81
CA HIS A 11 4.48 2.28 20.43
C HIS A 11 5.70 1.93 19.57
N ILE A 12 6.37 0.79 19.87
CA ILE A 12 7.49 0.30 19.06
C ILE A 12 6.98 -0.08 17.66
N LEU A 13 5.87 -0.83 17.61
CA LEU A 13 5.24 -1.24 16.35
C LEU A 13 4.80 -0.03 15.51
N LEU A 14 4.15 0.94 16.14
CA LEU A 14 3.74 2.19 15.50
C LEU A 14 4.94 3.00 15.01
N GLY A 15 6.05 3.03 15.78
CA GLY A 15 7.28 3.69 15.35
C GLY A 15 7.85 3.08 14.08
N HIS A 16 7.94 1.75 14.01
CA HIS A 16 8.37 1.04 12.79
C HIS A 16 7.41 1.28 11.62
N TYR A 17 6.10 1.17 11.87
CA TYR A 17 5.09 1.44 10.87
C TYR A 17 5.22 2.84 10.27
N LEU A 18 5.35 3.86 11.12
CA LEU A 18 5.48 5.25 10.67
C LEU A 18 6.79 5.49 9.91
N ALA A 19 7.89 4.84 10.31
CA ALA A 19 9.16 4.94 9.60
C ALA A 19 9.06 4.34 8.19
N ILE A 20 8.47 3.14 8.07
CA ILE A 20 8.23 2.49 6.78
C ILE A 20 7.27 3.33 5.93
N PHE A 21 6.18 3.82 6.52
CA PHE A 21 5.24 4.70 5.84
C PHE A 21 5.90 5.97 5.29
N ALA A 22 6.69 6.67 6.11
CA ALA A 22 7.38 7.89 5.70
C ALA A 22 8.32 7.64 4.52
N LEU A 23 9.05 6.52 4.54
CA LEU A 23 9.93 6.11 3.45
C LEU A 23 9.15 5.85 2.15
N ILE A 24 8.09 5.05 2.22
CA ILE A 24 7.26 4.71 1.06
C ILE A 24 6.55 5.96 0.52
N PHE A 25 5.98 6.78 1.40
CA PHE A 25 5.28 8.00 0.98
C PHE A 25 6.24 8.99 0.29
N THR A 26 7.46 9.16 0.83
CA THR A 26 8.51 9.97 0.18
C THR A 26 8.84 9.42 -1.21
N GLN A 27 8.95 8.10 -1.35
CA GLN A 27 9.18 7.46 -2.64
C GLN A 27 8.03 7.72 -3.62
N PHE A 28 6.77 7.66 -3.19
CA PHE A 28 5.63 8.03 -4.03
C PHE A 28 5.73 9.48 -4.50
N ILE A 29 6.06 10.43 -3.62
CA ILE A 29 6.23 11.84 -4.00
C ILE A 29 7.32 12.00 -5.05
N ILE A 30 8.47 11.34 -4.86
CA ILE A 30 9.57 11.39 -5.83
C ILE A 30 9.12 10.84 -7.20
N LEU A 31 8.42 9.70 -7.22
CA LEU A 31 7.93 9.09 -8.46
C LEU A 31 6.84 9.93 -9.15
N ILE A 32 5.93 10.55 -8.38
CA ILE A 32 4.92 11.47 -8.91
C ILE A 32 5.58 12.69 -9.55
N LEU A 33 6.56 13.31 -8.86
CA LEU A 33 7.31 14.44 -9.39
C LEU A 33 8.10 14.05 -10.64
N PHE A 34 8.76 12.91 -10.63
CA PHE A 34 9.47 12.38 -11.80
C PHE A 34 8.51 12.15 -12.97
N GLY A 35 7.37 11.50 -12.74
CA GLY A 35 6.35 11.27 -13.76
C GLY A 35 5.77 12.55 -14.33
N GLN A 36 5.50 13.54 -13.47
CA GLN A 36 4.99 14.85 -13.87
C GLN A 36 6.03 15.62 -14.70
N LEU A 37 7.27 15.70 -14.23
CA LEU A 37 8.28 16.60 -14.83
C LEU A 37 8.96 16.00 -16.06
N LEU A 38 9.31 14.70 -16.03
CA LEU A 38 10.06 14.03 -17.10
C LEU A 38 9.15 13.32 -18.10
N LEU A 39 8.15 12.59 -17.59
CA LEU A 39 7.26 11.80 -18.44
C LEU A 39 6.01 12.56 -18.87
N LYS A 40 5.80 13.78 -18.33
CA LYS A 40 4.64 14.64 -18.62
C LYS A 40 3.29 13.95 -18.35
N VAL A 41 3.27 13.04 -17.36
CA VAL A 41 2.04 12.42 -16.88
C VAL A 41 1.32 13.40 -15.98
N ASP A 42 0.06 13.68 -16.24
CA ASP A 42 -0.68 14.78 -15.60
C ASP A 42 -1.20 14.41 -14.20
N TYR A 43 -0.25 14.19 -13.26
CA TYR A 43 -0.56 13.96 -11.84
C TYR A 43 -1.06 15.23 -11.13
N PHE A 44 -0.72 16.42 -11.65
CA PHE A 44 -1.09 17.69 -11.04
C PHE A 44 -2.47 18.18 -11.48
N ARG A 45 -3.20 17.41 -12.28
CA ARG A 45 -4.57 17.70 -12.67
C ARG A 45 -5.49 17.85 -11.45
N ASP A 46 -5.34 16.99 -10.45
CA ASP A 46 -6.00 17.09 -9.15
C ASP A 46 -5.00 16.66 -8.06
N VAL A 47 -4.26 17.64 -7.54
CA VAL A 47 -3.21 17.39 -6.53
C VAL A 47 -3.76 16.78 -5.25
N PRO A 48 -4.88 17.26 -4.67
CA PRO A 48 -5.50 16.62 -3.51
C PRO A 48 -5.86 15.14 -3.75
N ALA A 49 -6.46 14.83 -4.90
CA ALA A 49 -6.81 13.44 -5.24
C ALA A 49 -5.57 12.56 -5.38
N THR A 50 -4.53 13.04 -6.08
CA THR A 50 -3.26 12.34 -6.27
C THR A 50 -2.57 12.06 -4.93
N LEU A 51 -2.52 13.05 -4.05
CA LEU A 51 -1.93 12.90 -2.71
C LEU A 51 -2.74 11.94 -1.83
N LEU A 52 -4.07 11.96 -1.92
CA LEU A 52 -4.94 11.06 -1.18
C LEU A 52 -4.69 9.59 -1.58
N VAL A 53 -4.63 9.30 -2.88
CA VAL A 53 -4.35 7.94 -3.38
C VAL A 53 -2.94 7.51 -2.98
N ALA A 54 -1.93 8.37 -3.15
CA ALA A 54 -0.56 8.07 -2.76
C ALA A 54 -0.43 7.81 -1.25
N PHE A 55 -1.10 8.62 -0.42
CA PHE A 55 -1.12 8.48 1.02
C PHE A 55 -1.79 7.16 1.45
N ALA A 56 -2.99 6.85 0.93
CA ALA A 56 -3.71 5.62 1.22
C ALA A 56 -2.93 4.37 0.77
N SER A 57 -2.30 4.44 -0.42
CA SER A 57 -1.43 3.36 -0.92
C SER A 57 -0.22 3.15 -0.02
N ALA A 58 0.44 4.22 0.40
CA ALA A 58 1.61 4.15 1.30
C ALA A 58 1.24 3.55 2.65
N LEU A 59 0.08 3.92 3.23
CA LEU A 59 -0.43 3.30 4.47
C LEU A 59 -0.65 1.79 4.31
N CYS A 60 -1.28 1.38 3.21
CA CYS A 60 -1.55 -0.02 2.93
C CYS A 60 -0.25 -0.83 2.77
N ILE A 61 0.68 -0.33 1.95
CA ILE A 61 1.95 -1.00 1.68
C ILE A 61 2.83 -1.07 2.95
N ALA A 62 2.86 0.00 3.74
CA ALA A 62 3.60 0.02 5.01
C ALA A 62 3.06 -1.02 6.00
N ALA A 63 1.73 -1.16 6.10
CA ALA A 63 1.10 -2.15 6.95
C ALA A 63 1.38 -3.59 6.48
N MET A 64 1.38 -3.82 5.16
CA MET A 64 1.76 -5.10 4.57
C MET A 64 3.24 -5.42 4.84
N GLY A 65 4.13 -4.45 4.67
CA GLY A 65 5.56 -4.61 4.97
C GLY A 65 5.80 -4.94 6.44
N LEU A 66 5.07 -4.27 7.35
CA LEU A 66 5.13 -4.56 8.78
C LEU A 66 4.66 -6.00 9.08
N LEU A 67 3.55 -6.45 8.46
CA LEU A 67 3.05 -7.82 8.60
C LEU A 67 4.11 -8.84 8.13
N ILE A 68 4.72 -8.62 6.98
CA ILE A 68 5.78 -9.48 6.45
C ILE A 68 6.96 -9.54 7.43
N GLY A 69 7.38 -8.40 7.97
CA GLY A 69 8.43 -8.32 8.98
C GLY A 69 8.13 -9.12 10.25
N THR A 70 6.85 -9.20 10.67
CA THR A 70 6.46 -10.03 11.83
C THR A 70 6.35 -11.53 11.52
N LEU A 71 6.28 -11.90 10.26
CA LEU A 71 6.19 -13.29 9.80
C LEU A 71 7.56 -13.90 9.49
N ALA A 72 8.50 -13.07 9.04
CA ALA A 72 9.83 -13.51 8.65
C ALA A 72 10.73 -13.76 9.86
N HIS A 73 11.51 -14.83 9.82
CA HIS A 73 12.49 -15.20 10.87
C HIS A 73 13.94 -14.96 10.41
N SER A 74 14.14 -14.64 9.14
CA SER A 74 15.44 -14.25 8.57
C SER A 74 15.25 -13.24 7.44
N ASP A 75 16.34 -12.55 7.08
CA ASP A 75 16.32 -11.57 5.98
C ASP A 75 15.94 -12.22 4.64
N GLU A 76 16.43 -13.44 4.39
CA GLU A 76 16.08 -14.20 3.18
C GLU A 76 14.58 -14.55 3.13
N GLN A 77 13.99 -14.94 4.26
CA GLN A 77 12.55 -15.18 4.35
C GLN A 77 11.74 -13.89 4.13
N ALA A 78 12.21 -12.76 4.66
CA ALA A 78 11.56 -11.48 4.46
C ALA A 78 11.51 -11.11 2.97
N VAL A 79 12.59 -11.34 2.24
CA VAL A 79 12.65 -11.12 0.77
C VAL A 79 11.64 -12.01 0.06
N ILE A 80 11.63 -13.32 0.32
CA ILE A 80 10.71 -14.27 -0.33
C ILE A 80 9.25 -13.91 -0.02
N PHE A 81 8.94 -13.62 1.25
CA PHE A 81 7.58 -13.25 1.68
C PHE A 81 7.13 -11.90 1.12
N SER A 82 8.06 -11.03 0.72
CA SER A 82 7.74 -9.78 0.02
C SER A 82 7.50 -9.99 -1.47
N LEU A 83 8.25 -10.89 -2.10
CA LEU A 83 8.13 -11.16 -3.53
C LEU A 83 6.79 -11.81 -3.89
N ILE A 84 6.30 -12.74 -3.07
CA ILE A 84 5.04 -13.45 -3.32
C ILE A 84 3.86 -12.48 -3.44
N PRO A 85 3.52 -11.66 -2.42
CA PRO A 85 2.42 -10.71 -2.54
C PRO A 85 2.69 -9.64 -3.60
N MET A 86 3.95 -9.22 -3.82
CA MET A 86 4.29 -8.29 -4.88
C MET A 86 3.87 -8.83 -6.25
N PHE A 87 4.25 -10.05 -6.60
CA PHE A 87 3.90 -10.64 -7.89
C PHE A 87 2.40 -10.96 -7.99
N VAL A 88 1.82 -11.56 -6.96
CA VAL A 88 0.41 -11.95 -6.96
C VAL A 88 -0.51 -10.73 -7.03
N PHE A 89 -0.29 -9.73 -6.16
CA PHE A 89 -1.14 -8.55 -6.14
C PHE A 89 -0.94 -7.65 -7.36
N SER A 90 0.28 -7.54 -7.89
CA SER A 90 0.53 -6.79 -9.12
C SER A 90 -0.08 -7.47 -10.34
N GLY A 91 0.03 -8.79 -10.44
CA GLY A 91 -0.57 -9.57 -11.53
C GLY A 91 -2.10 -9.51 -11.50
N LEU A 92 -2.71 -9.76 -10.33
CA LEU A 92 -4.16 -9.68 -10.15
C LEU A 92 -4.69 -8.26 -10.23
N GLY A 93 -3.95 -7.30 -9.68
CA GLY A 93 -4.37 -5.90 -9.55
C GLY A 93 -4.25 -5.06 -10.81
N GLY A 94 -3.87 -5.66 -11.94
CA GLY A 94 -3.85 -4.96 -13.23
C GLY A 94 -2.62 -4.07 -13.46
N ALA A 95 -1.54 -4.27 -12.68
CA ALA A 95 -0.31 -3.50 -12.87
C ALA A 95 0.47 -3.96 -14.10
N TRP A 96 0.36 -5.23 -14.48
CA TRP A 96 1.01 -5.79 -15.68
C TRP A 96 0.10 -5.77 -16.91
N VAL A 97 -1.17 -6.15 -16.71
CA VAL A 97 -2.18 -6.12 -17.76
C VAL A 97 -3.38 -5.36 -17.22
N PRO A 98 -3.76 -4.24 -17.85
CA PRO A 98 -4.88 -3.43 -17.38
C PRO A 98 -6.14 -4.29 -17.23
N LEU A 99 -6.84 -4.15 -16.09
CA LEU A 99 -8.04 -4.92 -15.80
C LEU A 99 -9.17 -4.66 -16.80
N GLU A 100 -9.18 -3.48 -17.43
CA GLU A 100 -10.18 -3.07 -18.42
C GLU A 100 -10.18 -3.95 -19.67
N VAL A 101 -9.04 -4.57 -20.03
CA VAL A 101 -8.94 -5.48 -21.20
C VAL A 101 -9.27 -6.92 -20.83
N THR A 102 -9.55 -7.20 -19.56
CA THR A 102 -9.92 -8.53 -19.07
C THR A 102 -11.43 -8.67 -18.95
N GLY A 103 -11.94 -9.90 -18.88
CA GLY A 103 -13.38 -10.13 -18.69
C GLY A 103 -13.86 -9.70 -17.31
N ALA A 104 -15.18 -9.43 -17.17
CA ALA A 104 -15.81 -8.93 -15.94
C ALA A 104 -15.50 -9.80 -14.70
N THR A 105 -15.43 -11.11 -14.85
CA THR A 105 -15.09 -12.03 -13.77
C THR A 105 -13.67 -11.79 -13.26
N PHE A 106 -12.70 -11.59 -14.16
CA PHE A 106 -11.31 -11.33 -13.77
C PHE A 106 -11.16 -9.95 -13.13
N GLN A 107 -11.90 -8.95 -13.60
CA GLN A 107 -11.94 -7.63 -12.97
C GLN A 107 -12.42 -7.72 -11.51
N ALA A 108 -13.49 -8.47 -11.25
CA ALA A 108 -14.00 -8.66 -9.89
C ALA A 108 -12.97 -9.37 -8.98
N ILE A 109 -12.30 -10.42 -9.48
CA ILE A 109 -11.23 -11.13 -8.76
C ILE A 109 -10.03 -10.19 -8.52
N GLY A 110 -9.67 -9.38 -9.51
CA GLY A 110 -8.57 -8.43 -9.41
C GLY A 110 -8.73 -7.44 -8.26
N HIS A 111 -9.96 -7.01 -7.96
CA HIS A 111 -10.26 -6.10 -6.85
C HIS A 111 -10.15 -6.72 -5.45
N ILE A 112 -9.88 -8.02 -5.35
CA ILE A 112 -9.40 -8.63 -4.09
C ILE A 112 -7.97 -8.15 -3.78
N SER A 113 -7.22 -7.69 -4.80
CA SER A 113 -5.89 -7.12 -4.62
C SER A 113 -5.96 -5.63 -4.24
N PRO A 114 -5.21 -5.18 -3.23
CA PRO A 114 -5.10 -3.74 -2.93
C PRO A 114 -4.48 -2.95 -4.09
N VAL A 115 -3.67 -3.60 -4.95
CA VAL A 115 -3.06 -2.95 -6.12
C VAL A 115 -4.12 -2.50 -7.13
N ALA A 116 -5.22 -3.26 -7.31
CA ALA A 116 -6.30 -2.85 -8.21
C ALA A 116 -6.91 -1.51 -7.80
N TRP A 117 -7.16 -1.32 -6.50
CA TRP A 117 -7.68 -0.07 -5.96
C TRP A 117 -6.71 1.10 -6.13
N ALA A 118 -5.41 0.87 -5.92
CA ALA A 118 -4.40 1.89 -6.18
C ALA A 118 -4.35 2.27 -7.67
N MET A 119 -4.39 1.27 -8.56
CA MET A 119 -4.42 1.49 -10.01
C MET A 119 -5.66 2.27 -10.44
N ASP A 120 -6.83 1.91 -9.92
CA ASP A 120 -8.09 2.63 -10.22
C ASP A 120 -8.03 4.08 -9.75
N GLY A 121 -7.52 4.32 -8.54
CA GLY A 121 -7.35 5.67 -8.02
C GLY A 121 -6.48 6.55 -8.95
N PHE A 122 -5.30 6.09 -9.32
CA PHE A 122 -4.42 6.83 -10.23
C PHE A 122 -5.01 6.96 -11.65
N LYS A 123 -5.62 5.90 -12.20
CA LYS A 123 -6.26 5.95 -13.52
C LYS A 123 -7.43 6.92 -13.56
N ASN A 124 -8.22 7.02 -12.50
CA ASN A 124 -9.33 7.96 -12.42
C ASN A 124 -8.84 9.41 -12.60
N ILE A 125 -7.69 9.75 -12.03
CA ILE A 125 -7.10 11.08 -12.15
C ILE A 125 -6.45 11.27 -13.51
N ILE A 126 -5.50 10.40 -13.85
CA ILE A 126 -4.57 10.59 -14.97
C ILE A 126 -5.26 10.32 -16.32
N THR A 127 -5.99 9.20 -16.42
CA THR A 127 -6.53 8.73 -17.70
C THR A 127 -7.95 9.19 -17.92
N ARG A 128 -8.80 9.09 -16.88
CA ARG A 128 -10.22 9.43 -16.96
C ARG A 128 -10.49 10.90 -16.67
N GLY A 129 -9.56 11.59 -16.03
CA GLY A 129 -9.66 13.01 -15.71
C GLY A 129 -10.72 13.36 -14.69
N PHE A 130 -11.04 12.42 -13.81
CA PHE A 130 -12.01 12.63 -12.73
C PHE A 130 -11.38 13.35 -11.55
N GLY A 131 -12.20 14.03 -10.74
CA GLY A 131 -11.77 14.72 -9.54
C GLY A 131 -11.72 13.83 -8.29
N ILE A 132 -11.52 14.48 -7.14
CA ILE A 132 -11.32 13.85 -5.83
C ILE A 132 -12.42 12.85 -5.45
N ASP A 133 -13.69 13.08 -5.83
CA ASP A 133 -14.80 12.19 -5.49
C ASP A 133 -14.61 10.78 -6.04
N SER A 134 -13.94 10.66 -7.19
CA SER A 134 -13.72 9.38 -7.87
C SER A 134 -12.68 8.50 -7.18
N VAL A 135 -11.84 9.07 -6.32
CA VAL A 135 -10.76 8.37 -5.61
C VAL A 135 -11.11 8.03 -4.18
N LEU A 136 -12.25 8.50 -3.67
CA LEU A 136 -12.68 8.23 -2.29
C LEU A 136 -12.89 6.73 -2.03
N LEU A 137 -13.54 6.03 -2.95
CA LEU A 137 -13.75 4.58 -2.83
C LEU A 137 -12.44 3.79 -2.91
N PRO A 138 -11.57 4.00 -3.91
CA PRO A 138 -10.22 3.41 -3.92
C PRO A 138 -9.41 3.70 -2.66
N ALA A 139 -9.38 4.94 -2.21
CA ALA A 139 -8.64 5.31 -0.99
C ALA A 139 -9.21 4.64 0.26
N ALA A 140 -10.54 4.58 0.41
CA ALA A 140 -11.19 3.90 1.52
C ALA A 140 -10.86 2.39 1.52
N ALA A 141 -10.91 1.73 0.36
CA ALA A 141 -10.53 0.33 0.23
C ALA A 141 -9.06 0.11 0.68
N LEU A 142 -8.13 0.93 0.23
CA LEU A 142 -6.72 0.85 0.62
C LEU A 142 -6.51 1.05 2.12
N ILE A 143 -7.22 1.98 2.74
CA ILE A 143 -7.18 2.21 4.20
C ILE A 143 -7.71 0.99 4.95
N ILE A 144 -8.78 0.36 4.47
CA ILE A 144 -9.32 -0.87 5.06
C ILE A 144 -8.29 -2.00 4.97
N TYR A 145 -7.67 -2.23 3.81
CA TYR A 145 -6.59 -3.21 3.67
C TYR A 145 -5.42 -2.92 4.61
N GLY A 146 -5.01 -1.65 4.70
CA GLY A 146 -3.97 -1.23 5.63
C GLY A 146 -4.33 -1.54 7.09
N GLY A 147 -5.56 -1.27 7.50
CA GLY A 147 -6.09 -1.62 8.82
C GLY A 147 -6.07 -3.12 9.10
N ILE A 148 -6.48 -3.94 8.12
CA ILE A 148 -6.43 -5.41 8.22
C ILE A 148 -4.99 -5.89 8.40
N PHE A 149 -4.07 -5.46 7.53
CA PHE A 149 -2.67 -5.88 7.60
C PHE A 149 -2.00 -5.44 8.92
N PHE A 150 -2.26 -4.21 9.36
CA PHE A 150 -1.74 -3.70 10.62
C PHE A 150 -2.27 -4.50 11.82
N THR A 151 -3.56 -4.79 11.84
CA THR A 151 -4.19 -5.59 12.92
C THR A 151 -3.62 -7.00 12.96
N LEU A 152 -3.42 -7.63 11.80
CA LEU A 152 -2.79 -8.95 11.70
C LEU A 152 -1.34 -8.92 12.19
N ALA A 153 -0.58 -7.88 11.86
CA ALA A 153 0.79 -7.70 12.34
C ALA A 153 0.84 -7.56 13.86
N ALA A 154 -0.03 -6.72 14.43
CA ALA A 154 -0.14 -6.53 15.87
C ALA A 154 -0.56 -7.81 16.61
N TRP A 155 -1.53 -8.54 16.07
CA TRP A 155 -1.98 -9.81 16.63
C TRP A 155 -0.89 -10.89 16.57
N ARG A 156 -0.14 -10.97 15.47
CA ARG A 156 0.96 -11.91 15.31
C ARG A 156 2.07 -11.64 16.33
N LEU A 157 2.42 -10.37 16.53
CA LEU A 157 3.43 -9.98 17.49
C LEU A 157 3.04 -10.36 18.93
N HIS A 158 1.75 -10.26 19.28
CA HIS A 158 1.26 -10.68 20.61
C HIS A 158 1.39 -12.20 20.79
N ARG A 159 1.09 -13.00 19.77
CA ARG A 159 1.13 -14.48 19.87
C ARG A 159 2.54 -15.08 19.81
N ALA A 160 3.53 -14.36 19.32
CA ALA A 160 4.89 -14.88 19.23
C ALA A 160 5.61 -14.96 20.59
N GLU A 161 4.95 -14.51 21.67
CA GLU A 161 5.53 -14.41 23.00
C GLU A 161 4.81 -15.27 24.07
N ASP A 162 3.69 -15.93 23.71
CA ASP A 162 3.03 -16.96 24.52
C ASP A 162 3.58 -18.36 24.15
#